data_c5eeac9ae80d4853a1bcb075f3856b2f
#
_entry.id   c5eeac9ae80d4853a1bcb075f3856b2f
#
_cell.length_a   1.000
_cell.length_b   1.000
_cell.length_c   1.000
_cell.angle_alpha   90.00
_cell.angle_beta   90.00
_cell.angle_gamma   90.00
#
_symmetry.space_group_name_H-M   'P 1'
#
loop_
_entity.id
_entity.type
_entity.pdbx_description
1 polymer ?
#
loop_
_entity_poly.entity_id
_entity_poly.type
_entity_poly.pdbx_seq_one_letter_code
_entity_poly.pdbx_strand_id
1 'polypeptide(L)'
;MTTGQGGRQDQLWVSAARFDELVADALDGIPAPLARAMNNVVVLTEDSHPEEPDLLGLYEGVPLTERTLDYAGNLPDRITLYREPLMSFCADEDELVHEVMVTVVHEVAHHFGIDDAALHELGWG
;
A
#
# COMPACT_ATOMS: atom_id res chain seq x y z
N MET A 1 5.90 -15.64 -32.18
CA MET A 1 5.36 -15.34 -31.52
C MET A 1 5.73 -15.17 -30.30
N THR A 2 6.25 -15.56 -29.95
CA THR A 2 6.62 -15.54 -28.66
C THR A 2 7.50 -14.45 -28.24
N THR A 3 8.14 -13.70 -29.15
CA THR A 3 9.04 -12.73 -28.75
C THR A 3 8.44 -11.65 -27.93
N GLY A 4 7.38 -11.10 -28.38
CA GLY A 4 6.72 -10.08 -27.61
C GLY A 4 6.15 -10.61 -26.34
N GLN A 5 5.95 -11.91 -26.31
CA GLN A 5 5.43 -12.49 -25.10
C GLN A 5 6.47 -12.82 -24.11
N GLY A 6 7.72 -12.91 -24.51
CA GLY A 6 8.80 -13.18 -23.58
C GLY A 6 8.85 -12.16 -22.47
N GLY A 7 8.79 -10.86 -22.83
CA GLY A 7 8.79 -9.83 -21.83
C GLY A 7 7.54 -9.85 -20.97
N ARG A 8 6.42 -10.20 -21.58
CA ARG A 8 5.18 -10.25 -20.81
C ARG A 8 5.13 -11.43 -19.87
N GLN A 9 5.79 -12.52 -20.23
CA GLN A 9 5.84 -13.68 -19.36
C GLN A 9 6.59 -13.40 -18.07
N ASP A 10 7.46 -12.40 -18.10
CA ASP A 10 8.20 -12.04 -16.90
C ASP A 10 7.41 -11.12 -15.98
N GLN A 11 6.28 -10.64 -16.44
CA GLN A 11 5.45 -9.78 -15.62
C GLN A 11 4.51 -10.62 -14.79
N LEU A 12 4.45 -10.27 -13.52
CA LEU A 12 3.54 -10.92 -12.61
C LEU A 12 2.10 -10.50 -12.90
N TRP A 13 1.20 -11.45 -12.84
CA TRP A 13 -0.22 -11.14 -12.85
C TRP A 13 -0.91 -11.92 -11.73
N VAL A 14 -1.68 -11.20 -10.90
CA VAL A 14 -2.50 -11.82 -9.87
C VAL A 14 -3.92 -11.24 -9.95
N SER A 15 -4.91 -12.06 -9.62
CA SER A 15 -6.28 -11.59 -9.57
C SER A 15 -6.48 -10.62 -8.40
N ALA A 16 -7.59 -9.91 -8.42
CA ALA A 16 -7.92 -9.01 -7.31
C ALA A 16 -8.02 -9.80 -6.00
N ALA A 17 -8.63 -10.98 -6.03
CA ALA A 17 -8.76 -11.80 -4.82
C ALA A 17 -7.40 -12.26 -4.31
N ARG A 18 -6.51 -12.67 -5.22
CA ARG A 18 -5.17 -13.08 -4.80
C ARG A 18 -4.38 -11.88 -4.27
N PHE A 19 -4.54 -10.73 -4.91
CA PHE A 19 -3.89 -9.52 -4.43
C PHE A 19 -4.30 -9.21 -2.99
N ASP A 20 -5.58 -9.33 -2.67
CA ASP A 20 -6.06 -9.09 -1.31
C ASP A 20 -5.39 -10.04 -0.30
N GLU A 21 -5.17 -11.30 -0.69
CA GLU A 21 -4.47 -12.24 0.18
C GLU A 21 -3.03 -11.81 0.41
N LEU A 22 -2.37 -11.38 -0.66
CA LEU A 22 -0.97 -10.95 -0.56
C LEU A 22 -0.85 -9.66 0.25
N VAL A 23 -1.82 -8.78 0.15
CA VAL A 23 -1.86 -7.58 0.98
C VAL A 23 -1.98 -7.96 2.45
N ALA A 24 -2.83 -8.92 2.78
CA ALA A 24 -2.95 -9.38 4.16
C ALA A 24 -1.62 -9.92 4.68
N ASP A 25 -0.91 -10.70 3.85
CA ASP A 25 0.41 -11.21 4.24
C ASP A 25 1.38 -10.06 4.48
N ALA A 26 1.36 -9.04 3.62
CA ALA A 26 2.24 -7.89 3.77
C ALA A 26 1.96 -7.13 5.06
N LEU A 27 0.69 -6.96 5.41
CA LEU A 27 0.32 -6.24 6.62
C LEU A 27 0.79 -6.96 7.87
N ASP A 28 0.84 -8.29 7.84
CA ASP A 28 1.36 -9.07 8.96
C ASP A 28 2.84 -8.82 9.22
N GLY A 29 3.57 -8.35 8.23
CA GLY A 29 5.00 -8.09 8.36
C GLY A 29 5.36 -6.66 8.74
N ILE A 30 4.39 -5.79 8.96
CA ILE A 30 4.67 -4.40 9.29
C ILE A 30 5.21 -4.31 10.72
N PRO A 31 6.28 -3.52 10.94
CA PRO A 31 6.85 -3.38 12.29
C PRO A 31 5.82 -2.88 13.29
N ALA A 32 5.90 -3.39 14.52
CA ALA A 32 4.92 -3.11 15.55
C ALA A 32 4.66 -1.61 15.80
N PRO A 33 5.68 -0.76 15.84
CA PRO A 33 5.39 0.67 16.06
C PRO A 33 4.52 1.28 14.97
N LEU A 34 4.76 0.90 13.70
CA LEU A 34 3.94 1.39 12.60
C LEU A 34 2.57 0.74 12.60
N ALA A 35 2.51 -0.55 12.92
CA ALA A 35 1.23 -1.25 13.01
C ALA A 35 0.33 -0.60 14.06
N ARG A 36 0.91 -0.17 15.17
CA ARG A 36 0.15 0.54 16.20
C ARG A 36 -0.35 1.89 15.72
N ALA A 37 0.46 2.58 14.90
CA ALA A 37 0.04 3.86 14.33
C ALA A 37 -1.13 3.68 13.38
N MET A 38 -1.30 2.49 12.82
CA MET A 38 -2.38 2.19 11.90
C MET A 38 -3.67 1.72 12.59
N ASN A 39 -3.76 1.91 13.89
CA ASN A 39 -4.88 1.41 14.69
C ASN A 39 -6.24 1.83 14.13
N ASN A 40 -6.33 3.04 13.59
CA ASN A 40 -7.59 3.53 13.02
C ASN A 40 -7.42 3.82 11.53
N VAL A 41 -6.85 2.86 10.81
CA VAL A 41 -6.64 2.96 9.37
C VAL A 41 -7.20 1.70 8.72
N VAL A 42 -8.02 1.87 7.68
CA VAL A 42 -8.45 0.73 6.86
C VAL A 42 -7.58 0.67 5.63
N VAL A 43 -7.32 -0.54 5.17
CA VAL A 43 -6.55 -0.78 3.96
C VAL A 43 -7.51 -1.29 2.90
N LEU A 44 -7.54 -0.61 1.77
CA LEU A 44 -8.41 -0.93 0.65
C LEU A 44 -7.55 -1.26 -0.56
N THR A 45 -8.11 -2.02 -1.50
CA THR A 45 -7.42 -2.36 -2.73
C THR A 45 -8.28 -1.99 -3.92
N GLU A 46 -7.63 -1.46 -4.97
CA GLU A 46 -8.29 -1.14 -6.24
C GLU A 46 -7.34 -1.49 -7.36
N ASP A 47 -7.85 -1.48 -8.60
CA ASP A 47 -7.01 -1.83 -9.74
C ASP A 47 -6.01 -0.72 -10.06
N SER A 48 -6.49 0.52 -10.16
CA SER A 48 -5.60 1.66 -10.42
C SER A 48 -6.33 2.95 -10.05
N HIS A 49 -5.55 4.00 -9.83
CA HIS A 49 -6.12 5.31 -9.54
C HIS A 49 -6.62 5.92 -10.86
N PRO A 50 -7.84 6.44 -10.90
CA PRO A 50 -8.41 6.93 -12.17
C PRO A 50 -7.65 8.09 -12.80
N GLU A 51 -6.97 8.90 -11.99
CA GLU A 51 -6.25 10.06 -12.51
C GLU A 51 -4.75 9.87 -12.52
N GLU A 52 -4.24 8.94 -11.71
CA GLU A 52 -2.81 8.69 -11.61
C GLU A 52 -2.56 7.19 -11.70
N PRO A 53 -2.57 6.63 -12.91
CA PRO A 53 -2.50 5.16 -13.06
C PRO A 53 -1.18 4.54 -12.59
N ASP A 54 -0.14 5.34 -12.39
CA ASP A 54 1.13 4.82 -11.89
C ASP A 54 1.25 4.87 -10.37
N LEU A 55 0.24 5.41 -9.70
CA LEU A 55 0.27 5.54 -8.25
C LEU A 55 0.18 4.17 -7.59
N LEU A 56 1.10 3.88 -6.68
CA LEU A 56 1.16 2.58 -6.01
C LEU A 56 0.22 2.51 -4.81
N GLY A 57 0.09 3.59 -4.08
CA GLY A 57 -0.78 3.67 -2.92
C GLY A 57 -1.09 5.10 -2.58
N LEU A 58 -2.13 5.29 -1.78
CA LEU A 58 -2.58 6.63 -1.41
C LEU A 58 -3.14 6.60 0.01
N TYR A 59 -2.62 7.46 0.88
CA TYR A 59 -3.15 7.63 2.23
C TYR A 59 -4.11 8.81 2.23
N GLU A 60 -5.31 8.58 2.74
CA GLU A 60 -6.32 9.63 2.86
C GLU A 60 -6.80 9.71 4.29
N GLY A 61 -6.50 10.83 4.95
CA GLY A 61 -6.95 11.05 6.32
C GLY A 61 -8.35 11.66 6.33
N VAL A 62 -9.05 11.46 7.44
CA VAL A 62 -10.34 12.11 7.65
C VAL A 62 -10.10 13.55 8.08
N PRO A 63 -10.70 14.53 7.40
CA PRO A 63 -10.51 15.94 7.78
C PRO A 63 -10.91 16.22 9.23
N LEU A 64 -10.18 17.09 9.89
CA LEU A 64 -10.48 17.45 11.27
C LEU A 64 -11.89 17.98 11.45
N THR A 65 -12.41 18.70 10.45
CA THR A 65 -13.76 19.23 10.52
C THR A 65 -14.80 18.11 10.61
N GLU A 66 -14.53 16.98 9.97
CA GLU A 66 -15.43 15.83 10.07
C GLU A 66 -15.25 15.11 11.38
N ARG A 67 -14.07 15.16 11.96
CA ARG A 67 -13.79 14.49 13.24
C ARG A 67 -14.42 15.21 14.42
N THR A 68 -14.99 16.40 14.22
CA THR A 68 -15.68 17.11 15.29
C THR A 68 -17.16 16.78 15.36
N LEU A 69 -17.67 15.97 14.42
CA LEU A 69 -19.05 15.53 14.44
C LEU A 69 -19.18 14.27 15.31
N ASP A 70 -20.42 13.90 15.63
CA ASP A 70 -20.68 12.85 16.62
C ASP A 70 -19.94 11.55 16.36
N TYR A 71 -19.85 11.11 15.11
CA TYR A 71 -19.18 9.85 14.80
C TYR A 71 -17.82 10.03 14.24
N ALA A 72 -17.43 11.26 13.96
CA ALA A 72 -16.25 11.50 13.14
C ALA A 72 -14.97 11.02 13.81
N GLY A 73 -14.93 11.03 15.14
CA GLY A 73 -13.76 10.54 15.86
C GLY A 73 -13.46 9.08 15.63
N ASN A 74 -14.47 8.32 15.18
CA ASN A 74 -14.32 6.89 14.91
C ASN A 74 -14.15 6.56 13.45
N LEU A 75 -14.22 7.55 12.54
CA LEU A 75 -14.01 7.30 11.12
C LEU A 75 -12.54 7.02 10.88
N PRO A 76 -12.24 5.91 10.21
CA PRO A 76 -10.83 5.56 9.97
C PRO A 76 -10.25 6.36 8.81
N ASP A 77 -8.95 6.60 8.88
CA ASP A 77 -8.20 7.00 7.70
C ASP A 77 -8.13 5.80 6.75
N ARG A 78 -7.74 6.04 5.52
CA ARG A 78 -7.71 4.99 4.50
C ARG A 78 -6.38 4.97 3.79
N ILE A 79 -5.89 3.78 3.51
CA ILE A 79 -4.80 3.57 2.56
C ILE A 79 -5.36 2.72 1.45
N THR A 80 -5.27 3.20 0.21
CA THR A 80 -5.66 2.41 -0.96
C THR A 80 -4.41 1.93 -1.66
N LEU A 81 -4.37 0.64 -1.99
CA LEU A 81 -3.24 0.03 -2.71
C LEU A 81 -3.73 -0.34 -4.10
N TYR A 82 -2.93 -0.03 -5.11
CA TYR A 82 -3.34 -0.18 -6.49
C TYR A 82 -2.66 -1.40 -7.13
N ARG A 83 -3.48 -2.40 -7.43
CA ARG A 83 -3.03 -3.71 -7.89
C ARG A 83 -2.18 -3.65 -9.15
N GLU A 84 -2.66 -2.95 -10.16
CA GLU A 84 -2.01 -2.98 -11.48
C GLU A 84 -0.62 -2.36 -11.47
N PRO A 85 -0.43 -1.13 -10.95
CA PRO A 85 0.92 -0.59 -10.92
C PRO A 85 1.85 -1.35 -9.97
N LEU A 86 1.34 -1.89 -8.86
CA LEU A 86 2.17 -2.70 -7.97
C LEU A 86 2.63 -3.97 -8.67
N MET A 87 1.73 -4.66 -9.39
CA MET A 87 2.12 -5.84 -10.14
C MET A 87 3.21 -5.55 -11.17
N SER A 88 3.11 -4.40 -11.83
CA SER A 88 4.05 -4.09 -12.89
C SER A 88 5.46 -3.85 -12.38
N PHE A 89 5.62 -3.60 -11.08
CA PHE A 89 6.91 -3.43 -10.46
C PHE A 89 7.58 -4.75 -10.10
N CYS A 90 6.86 -5.86 -10.09
CA CYS A 90 7.30 -7.08 -9.42
C CYS A 90 7.40 -8.24 -10.38
N ALA A 91 8.38 -9.12 -10.16
CA ALA A 91 8.55 -10.31 -10.97
C ALA A 91 7.79 -11.51 -10.39
N ASP A 92 7.51 -11.51 -9.09
CA ASP A 92 6.83 -12.62 -8.45
C ASP A 92 6.04 -12.14 -7.24
N GLU A 93 5.32 -13.07 -6.62
CA GLU A 93 4.45 -12.74 -5.48
C GLU A 93 5.25 -12.31 -4.26
N ASP A 94 6.43 -12.87 -4.04
CA ASP A 94 7.25 -12.47 -2.91
C ASP A 94 7.67 -11.02 -3.02
N GLU A 95 8.07 -10.59 -4.23
CA GLU A 95 8.36 -9.19 -4.47
C GLU A 95 7.13 -8.32 -4.28
N LEU A 96 5.96 -8.81 -4.70
CA LEU A 96 4.73 -8.04 -4.56
C LEU A 96 4.40 -7.83 -3.09
N VAL A 97 4.51 -8.86 -2.26
CA VAL A 97 4.29 -8.72 -0.82
C VAL A 97 5.25 -7.68 -0.25
N HIS A 98 6.52 -7.74 -0.65
CA HIS A 98 7.52 -6.78 -0.17
C HIS A 98 7.17 -5.35 -0.60
N GLU A 99 6.79 -5.16 -1.88
CA GLU A 99 6.46 -3.83 -2.38
C GLU A 99 5.20 -3.26 -1.75
N VAL A 100 4.22 -4.11 -1.48
CA VAL A 100 3.03 -3.66 -0.74
C VAL A 100 3.44 -3.18 0.64
N MET A 101 4.27 -3.96 1.32
CA MET A 101 4.73 -3.60 2.66
C MET A 101 5.48 -2.27 2.65
N VAL A 102 6.41 -2.09 1.69
CA VAL A 102 7.17 -0.85 1.56
C VAL A 102 6.23 0.33 1.29
N THR A 103 5.25 0.14 0.41
CA THR A 103 4.31 1.20 0.08
C THR A 103 3.51 1.62 1.30
N VAL A 104 2.99 0.65 2.06
CA VAL A 104 2.23 0.96 3.27
C VAL A 104 3.09 1.69 4.29
N VAL A 105 4.31 1.18 4.53
CA VAL A 105 5.21 1.80 5.51
C VAL A 105 5.51 3.24 5.13
N HIS A 106 5.81 3.49 3.85
CA HIS A 106 6.14 4.85 3.42
C HIS A 106 4.94 5.78 3.51
N GLU A 107 3.75 5.33 3.12
CA GLU A 107 2.56 6.18 3.20
C GLU A 107 2.20 6.52 4.64
N VAL A 108 2.25 5.53 5.53
CA VAL A 108 1.97 5.77 6.94
C VAL A 108 3.01 6.70 7.55
N ALA A 109 4.29 6.45 7.26
CA ALA A 109 5.37 7.25 7.82
C ALA A 109 5.26 8.70 7.38
N HIS A 110 5.01 8.94 6.09
CA HIS A 110 4.87 10.31 5.59
C HIS A 110 3.69 11.01 6.25
N HIS A 111 2.58 10.30 6.42
CA HIS A 111 1.41 10.90 7.05
C HIS A 111 1.70 11.32 8.49
N PHE A 112 2.49 10.53 9.22
CA PHE A 112 2.82 10.83 10.60
C PHE A 112 4.13 11.63 10.75
N GLY A 113 4.65 12.15 9.65
CA GLY A 113 5.79 13.04 9.70
C GLY A 113 7.14 12.37 9.87
N ILE A 114 7.23 11.06 9.61
CA ILE A 114 8.50 10.35 9.65
C ILE A 114 9.13 10.47 8.27
N ASP A 115 10.29 11.10 8.19
CA ASP A 115 10.93 11.32 6.89
C ASP A 115 11.76 10.11 6.47
N ASP A 116 12.29 10.18 5.25
CA ASP A 116 13.04 9.07 4.67
C ASP A 116 14.30 8.75 5.46
N ALA A 117 14.95 9.76 6.05
CA ALA A 117 16.15 9.52 6.84
C ALA A 117 15.81 8.69 8.08
N ALA A 118 14.72 9.03 8.75
CA ALA A 118 14.28 8.28 9.93
C ALA A 118 13.88 6.86 9.55
N LEU A 119 13.22 6.69 8.40
CA LEU A 119 12.87 5.35 7.90
C LEU A 119 14.11 4.53 7.62
N HIS A 120 15.13 5.16 7.03
CA HIS A 120 16.38 4.48 6.74
C HIS A 120 17.04 3.96 8.02
N GLU A 121 17.01 4.78 9.08
CA GLU A 121 17.57 4.35 10.36
C GLU A 121 16.82 3.17 10.94
N LEU A 122 15.54 3.03 10.61
CA LEU A 122 14.73 1.90 11.05
C LEU A 122 14.87 0.69 10.12
N GLY A 123 15.67 0.80 9.08
CA GLY A 123 15.88 -0.31 8.15
C GLY A 123 14.93 -0.32 6.97
N TRP A 124 14.20 0.76 6.74
CA TRP A 124 13.19 0.80 5.68
C TRP A 124 13.51 1.80 4.57
N GLY A 125 14.69 2.31 4.57
CA GLY A 125 15.14 3.18 3.49
C GLY A 125 15.61 2.41 2.25
#